data_9a4e86dbd26878ea22f478d1a94c2bb6
#
_entry.id   9a4e86dbd26878ea22f478d1a94c2bb6
#
_cell.length_a   1.000
_cell.length_b   1.000
_cell.length_c   1.000
_cell.angle_alpha   90.00
_cell.angle_beta   90.00
_cell.angle_gamma   90.00
#
_symmetry.space_group_name_H-M   'P 1'
#
loop_
_entity.id
_entity.type
_entity.pdbx_description
1 polymer ?
#
loop_
_entity_poly.entity_id
_entity_poly.type
_entity_poly.pdbx_seq_one_letter_code
_entity_poly.pdbx_strand_id
1 'polypeptide(L)'
;PVGVNVQEVTLDGSARPWRPDGGRLRITLPAGSHRIDVRWHQERGMTIAYAMPRVHLHAPAANALLILNLPPYRWLLFVHDSAWGPSVLFWGYLIFALMVALVLGRIPGSPLTSRRWALLALGLSQISALGASIVAGFFLALAWRQRRPIKRAIAFDALQVGLVIWALVTASLLYQAIETGLLFHPDMQVAGNGSSNTELRWYMDRVSEMTPAAGVLSLPLWVYRVAMLVWALWLASSLVRWVVWAWQAFTETGAWQPLRLFRSKTPPPADPPASPTQAGDAQT
;
A
#
# COMPACT_ATOMS: atom_id res chain seq x y z
N PRO A 1 14.57 -15.77 33.09
CA PRO A 1 15.47 -15.55 31.96
C PRO A 1 16.92 -15.34 32.42
N VAL A 2 17.89 -15.85 31.67
CA VAL A 2 19.33 -15.72 32.00
C VAL A 2 19.80 -14.31 31.69
N GLY A 3 20.64 -13.69 32.56
CA GLY A 3 21.20 -12.34 32.34
C GLY A 3 20.21 -11.19 32.57
N VAL A 4 19.33 -11.34 33.52
CA VAL A 4 18.29 -10.36 33.85
C VAL A 4 18.62 -9.68 35.18
N ASN A 5 18.61 -8.35 35.16
CA ASN A 5 18.71 -7.54 36.39
C ASN A 5 17.31 -7.14 36.84
N VAL A 6 16.82 -7.73 37.95
CA VAL A 6 15.54 -7.35 38.54
C VAL A 6 15.69 -5.97 39.19
N GLN A 7 14.85 -5.04 38.76
CA GLN A 7 14.85 -3.65 39.23
C GLN A 7 13.88 -3.45 40.41
N GLU A 8 12.69 -4.02 40.27
CA GLU A 8 11.62 -3.78 41.23
C GLU A 8 10.71 -5.01 41.33
N VAL A 9 10.30 -5.33 42.53
CA VAL A 9 9.26 -6.32 42.81
C VAL A 9 8.26 -5.67 43.73
N THR A 10 6.99 -5.66 43.36
CA THR A 10 5.91 -5.17 44.18
C THR A 10 4.91 -6.30 44.47
N LEU A 11 4.41 -6.36 45.69
CA LEU A 11 3.31 -7.21 46.10
C LEU A 11 2.17 -6.32 46.59
N ASP A 12 1.03 -6.41 45.95
CA ASP A 12 -0.16 -5.60 46.24
C ASP A 12 0.15 -4.07 46.28
N GLY A 13 1.00 -3.62 45.35
CA GLY A 13 1.44 -2.22 45.28
C GLY A 13 2.52 -1.79 46.24
N SER A 14 2.97 -2.69 47.17
CA SER A 14 4.03 -2.40 48.10
C SER A 14 5.37 -2.96 47.63
N ALA A 15 6.38 -2.09 47.49
CA ALA A 15 7.72 -2.52 47.11
C ALA A 15 8.33 -3.45 48.17
N ARG A 16 8.91 -4.53 47.73
CA ARG A 16 9.58 -5.50 48.59
C ARG A 16 11.04 -5.67 48.16
N PRO A 17 11.98 -5.74 49.12
CA PRO A 17 13.38 -6.02 48.83
C PRO A 17 13.53 -7.52 48.51
N TRP A 18 13.51 -7.86 47.22
CA TRP A 18 13.71 -9.23 46.79
C TRP A 18 15.13 -9.41 46.22
N ARG A 19 15.73 -10.56 46.50
CA ARG A 19 17.01 -10.94 45.91
C ARG A 19 16.80 -12.18 45.06
N PRO A 20 17.11 -12.10 43.74
CA PRO A 20 17.07 -13.27 42.88
C PRO A 20 18.21 -14.23 43.28
N ASP A 21 17.87 -15.50 43.42
CA ASP A 21 18.82 -16.59 43.68
C ASP A 21 18.91 -17.45 42.40
N GLY A 22 20.08 -17.44 41.74
CA GLY A 22 20.32 -18.23 40.53
C GLY A 22 19.33 -17.98 39.39
N GLY A 23 18.83 -16.75 39.21
CA GLY A 23 17.84 -16.39 38.20
C GLY A 23 16.40 -16.82 38.54
N ARG A 24 16.15 -17.27 39.77
CA ARG A 24 14.82 -17.60 40.29
C ARG A 24 14.40 -16.56 41.32
N LEU A 25 13.16 -16.13 41.24
CA LEU A 25 12.55 -15.26 42.24
C LEU A 25 11.58 -16.09 43.08
N ARG A 26 11.88 -16.25 44.36
CA ARG A 26 10.99 -16.94 45.34
C ARG A 26 10.16 -15.90 46.07
N ILE A 27 8.85 -16.01 45.95
CA ILE A 27 7.90 -15.11 46.62
C ILE A 27 7.03 -15.93 47.55
N THR A 28 7.07 -15.62 48.85
CA THR A 28 6.17 -16.23 49.83
C THR A 28 4.89 -15.41 49.85
N LEU A 29 3.77 -16.05 49.52
CA LEU A 29 2.47 -15.42 49.47
C LEU A 29 1.63 -15.87 50.67
N PRO A 30 0.94 -14.96 51.35
CA PRO A 30 -0.12 -15.31 52.30
C PRO A 30 -1.28 -16.03 51.58
N ALA A 31 -2.22 -16.56 52.33
CA ALA A 31 -3.43 -17.10 51.73
C ALA A 31 -4.30 -15.95 51.18
N GLY A 32 -4.77 -16.04 49.93
CA GLY A 32 -5.62 -15.02 49.30
C GLY A 32 -5.25 -14.74 47.84
N SER A 33 -5.88 -13.70 47.27
CA SER A 33 -5.61 -13.19 45.92
C SER A 33 -4.60 -12.05 46.02
N HIS A 34 -3.50 -12.17 45.30
CA HIS A 34 -2.41 -11.19 45.32
C HIS A 34 -2.03 -10.72 43.93
N ARG A 35 -1.60 -9.46 43.83
CA ARG A 35 -1.03 -8.89 42.62
C ARG A 35 0.49 -8.75 42.78
N ILE A 36 1.22 -9.40 41.88
CA ILE A 36 2.68 -9.36 41.84
C ILE A 36 3.11 -8.66 40.56
N ASP A 37 3.87 -7.56 40.69
CA ASP A 37 4.48 -6.89 39.55
C ASP A 37 6.01 -7.03 39.68
N VAL A 38 6.66 -7.55 38.65
CA VAL A 38 8.12 -7.72 38.59
C VAL A 38 8.65 -6.94 37.41
N ARG A 39 9.55 -6.01 37.67
CA ARG A 39 10.26 -5.24 36.62
C ARG A 39 11.70 -5.69 36.56
N TRP A 40 12.18 -5.94 35.35
CA TRP A 40 13.57 -6.31 35.12
C TRP A 40 14.12 -5.62 33.90
N HIS A 41 15.42 -5.45 33.82
CA HIS A 41 16.16 -5.00 32.71
C HIS A 41 17.03 -6.12 32.14
N GLN A 42 17.12 -6.18 30.81
CA GLN A 42 18.00 -7.08 30.08
C GLN A 42 18.90 -6.25 29.18
N GLU A 43 20.22 -6.43 29.26
CA GLU A 43 21.18 -5.66 28.45
C GLU A 43 21.18 -6.00 26.96
N ARG A 44 20.26 -6.84 26.54
CA ARG A 44 20.14 -7.25 25.14
C ARG A 44 19.24 -6.28 24.37
N GLY A 45 19.86 -5.46 23.51
CA GLY A 45 19.12 -4.60 22.59
C GLY A 45 18.31 -5.38 21.54
N MET A 46 17.38 -4.69 20.87
CA MET A 46 16.56 -5.28 19.82
C MET A 46 17.42 -5.50 18.55
N THR A 47 17.63 -6.77 18.21
CA THR A 47 18.31 -7.22 16.98
C THR A 47 17.31 -7.37 15.81
N ILE A 48 17.79 -7.77 14.64
CA ILE A 48 16.93 -8.03 13.48
C ILE A 48 15.87 -9.09 13.80
N ALA A 49 16.30 -10.20 14.39
CA ALA A 49 15.40 -11.22 14.93
C ALA A 49 15.42 -11.11 16.46
N TYR A 50 14.29 -10.70 17.03
CA TYR A 50 14.13 -10.58 18.47
C TYR A 50 13.12 -11.60 18.95
N ALA A 51 13.51 -12.40 19.96
CA ALA A 51 12.63 -13.30 20.67
C ALA A 51 12.41 -12.78 22.09
N MET A 52 11.16 -12.76 22.52
CA MET A 52 10.79 -12.37 23.87
C MET A 52 11.41 -13.35 24.89
N PRO A 53 11.88 -12.87 26.04
CA PRO A 53 12.40 -13.74 27.09
C PRO A 53 11.27 -14.63 27.64
N ARG A 54 11.54 -15.92 27.72
CA ARG A 54 10.61 -16.87 28.33
C ARG A 54 10.68 -16.81 29.85
N VAL A 55 9.51 -16.73 30.47
CA VAL A 55 9.38 -16.74 31.92
C VAL A 55 8.84 -18.09 32.38
N HIS A 56 9.53 -18.74 33.31
CA HIS A 56 9.06 -19.93 33.95
C HIS A 56 8.22 -19.55 35.18
N LEU A 57 6.94 -19.86 35.12
CA LEU A 57 5.99 -19.54 36.21
C LEU A 57 5.97 -20.61 37.32
N HIS A 58 6.45 -21.81 36.99
CA HIS A 58 6.41 -23.02 37.89
C HIS A 58 5.00 -23.42 38.33
N ALA A 59 3.98 -22.83 37.70
CA ALA A 59 2.58 -23.17 37.88
C ALA A 59 1.83 -22.90 36.59
N PRO A 60 0.76 -23.64 36.26
CA PRO A 60 -0.09 -23.32 35.14
C PRO A 60 -0.79 -21.97 35.36
N ALA A 61 -0.89 -21.19 34.33
CA ALA A 61 -1.54 -19.88 34.34
C ALA A 61 -2.69 -19.83 33.32
N ALA A 62 -3.71 -19.02 33.58
CA ALA A 62 -4.81 -18.74 32.69
C ALA A 62 -4.80 -17.26 32.29
N ASN A 63 -5.42 -16.94 31.14
CA ASN A 63 -5.56 -15.59 30.64
C ASN A 63 -4.23 -14.83 30.52
N ALA A 64 -3.20 -15.49 29.97
CA ALA A 64 -1.90 -14.87 29.77
C ALA A 64 -1.91 -13.92 28.58
N LEU A 65 -1.48 -12.69 28.80
CA LEU A 65 -1.33 -11.65 27.78
C LEU A 65 0.15 -11.27 27.70
N LEU A 66 0.74 -11.40 26.50
CA LEU A 66 2.07 -10.86 26.20
C LEU A 66 1.92 -9.64 25.31
N ILE A 67 2.63 -8.56 25.69
CA ILE A 67 2.65 -7.32 24.91
C ILE A 67 4.11 -7.00 24.59
N LEU A 68 4.38 -6.77 23.30
CA LEU A 68 5.67 -6.28 22.81
C LEU A 68 5.49 -4.92 22.19
N ASN A 69 6.11 -3.90 22.80
CA ASN A 69 6.18 -2.57 22.24
C ASN A 69 7.44 -2.44 21.38
N LEU A 70 7.25 -2.21 20.09
CA LEU A 70 8.33 -1.99 19.13
C LEU A 70 8.75 -0.52 19.14
N PRO A 71 10.06 -0.23 19.17
CA PRO A 71 10.53 1.14 19.00
C PRO A 71 10.07 1.73 17.65
N PRO A 72 9.73 3.04 17.59
CA PRO A 72 9.19 3.66 16.38
C PRO A 72 10.17 3.73 15.21
N TYR A 73 11.46 3.48 15.42
CA TYR A 73 12.47 3.42 14.36
C TYR A 73 12.69 2.01 13.79
N ARG A 74 11.79 1.06 14.08
CA ARG A 74 11.82 -0.31 13.57
C ARG A 74 10.73 -0.55 12.55
N TRP A 75 11.09 -1.24 11.47
CA TRP A 75 10.18 -1.74 10.45
C TRP A 75 9.89 -3.22 10.73
N LEU A 76 8.66 -3.52 11.12
CA LEU A 76 8.21 -4.88 11.36
C LEU A 76 8.08 -5.61 10.01
N LEU A 77 8.71 -6.79 9.88
CA LEU A 77 8.59 -7.62 8.69
C LEU A 77 7.67 -8.82 8.93
N PHE A 78 7.98 -9.59 9.98
CA PHE A 78 7.25 -10.80 10.32
C PHE A 78 7.10 -10.92 11.84
N VAL A 79 6.02 -11.56 12.22
CA VAL A 79 5.79 -12.00 13.59
C VAL A 79 5.92 -13.51 13.62
N HIS A 80 6.64 -14.04 14.59
CA HIS A 80 6.79 -15.47 14.82
C HIS A 80 6.26 -15.78 16.21
N ASP A 81 5.40 -16.78 16.30
CA ASP A 81 4.83 -17.20 17.56
C ASP A 81 4.53 -18.70 17.59
N SER A 82 4.38 -19.21 18.81
CA SER A 82 3.88 -20.55 19.12
C SER A 82 2.45 -20.51 19.67
N ALA A 83 1.77 -19.36 19.59
CA ALA A 83 0.46 -19.11 20.17
C ALA A 83 -0.39 -18.26 19.23
N TRP A 84 -1.66 -18.04 19.55
CA TRP A 84 -2.56 -17.15 18.82
C TRP A 84 -2.09 -15.70 18.96
N GLY A 85 -1.36 -15.22 17.94
CA GLY A 85 -0.72 -13.92 17.91
C GLY A 85 -1.15 -13.07 16.72
N PRO A 86 -0.56 -11.87 16.59
CA PRO A 86 -0.81 -10.97 15.47
C PRO A 86 -0.22 -11.53 14.18
N SER A 87 -0.90 -11.23 13.06
CA SER A 87 -0.45 -11.58 11.71
C SER A 87 -0.13 -10.33 10.91
N VAL A 88 0.94 -10.39 10.11
CA VAL A 88 1.32 -9.35 9.15
C VAL A 88 0.68 -9.67 7.82
N LEU A 89 -0.39 -8.96 7.45
CA LEU A 89 -1.17 -9.23 6.24
C LEU A 89 -0.58 -8.56 4.99
N PHE A 90 0.28 -7.58 5.16
CA PHE A 90 0.89 -6.81 4.08
C PHE A 90 1.51 -7.68 2.98
N TRP A 91 2.20 -8.76 3.35
CA TRP A 91 2.86 -9.64 2.36
C TRP A 91 1.87 -10.35 1.45
N GLY A 92 0.74 -10.81 2.00
CA GLY A 92 -0.35 -11.40 1.22
C GLY A 92 -0.94 -10.39 0.23
N TYR A 93 -1.22 -9.17 0.70
CA TYR A 93 -1.68 -8.07 -0.13
C TYR A 93 -0.67 -7.72 -1.23
N LEU A 94 0.61 -7.59 -0.89
CA LEU A 94 1.66 -7.28 -1.87
C LEU A 94 1.80 -8.36 -2.94
N ILE A 95 1.80 -9.64 -2.56
CA ILE A 95 1.85 -10.75 -3.52
C ILE A 95 0.65 -10.70 -4.46
N PHE A 96 -0.55 -10.47 -3.93
CA PHE A 96 -1.76 -10.34 -4.75
C PHE A 96 -1.65 -9.15 -5.72
N ALA A 97 -1.23 -7.97 -5.23
CA ALA A 97 -1.03 -6.80 -6.07
C ALA A 97 0.01 -7.02 -7.18
N LEU A 98 1.10 -7.72 -6.88
CA LEU A 98 2.12 -8.09 -7.86
C LEU A 98 1.58 -9.09 -8.90
N MET A 99 0.79 -10.07 -8.49
CA MET A 99 0.13 -10.99 -9.44
C MET A 99 -0.78 -10.23 -10.41
N VAL A 100 -1.63 -9.33 -9.89
CA VAL A 100 -2.48 -8.47 -10.72
C VAL A 100 -1.64 -7.63 -11.68
N ALA A 101 -0.56 -7.01 -11.20
CA ALA A 101 0.34 -6.21 -12.01
C ALA A 101 1.00 -7.02 -13.15
N LEU A 102 1.40 -8.25 -12.87
CA LEU A 102 1.96 -9.15 -13.89
C LEU A 102 0.93 -9.53 -14.96
N VAL A 103 -0.30 -9.80 -14.56
CA VAL A 103 -1.42 -10.08 -15.46
C VAL A 103 -1.72 -8.86 -16.33
N LEU A 104 -1.84 -7.68 -15.73
CA LEU A 104 -2.08 -6.42 -16.46
C LEU A 104 -1.01 -6.16 -17.52
N GLY A 105 0.25 -6.46 -17.22
CA GLY A 105 1.35 -6.30 -18.17
C GLY A 105 1.36 -7.32 -19.31
N ARG A 106 0.61 -8.42 -19.19
CA ARG A 106 0.47 -9.44 -20.27
C ARG A 106 -0.73 -9.22 -21.17
N ILE A 107 -1.67 -8.36 -20.78
CA ILE A 107 -2.83 -8.05 -21.60
C ILE A 107 -2.36 -7.37 -22.90
N PRO A 108 -2.77 -7.87 -24.09
CA PRO A 108 -2.44 -7.22 -25.35
C PRO A 108 -2.89 -5.76 -25.33
N GLY A 109 -1.91 -4.86 -25.49
CA GLY A 109 -2.16 -3.43 -25.46
C GLY A 109 -2.15 -2.77 -24.10
N SER A 110 -1.62 -3.42 -23.09
CA SER A 110 -1.29 -2.76 -21.83
C SER A 110 -0.33 -1.58 -22.09
N PRO A 111 -0.55 -0.43 -21.44
CA PRO A 111 0.31 0.74 -21.62
C PRO A 111 1.69 0.56 -20.98
N LEU A 112 1.81 -0.33 -20.01
CA LEU A 112 3.03 -0.61 -19.26
C LEU A 112 3.42 -2.09 -19.40
N THR A 113 4.74 -2.34 -19.39
CA THR A 113 5.26 -3.70 -19.31
C THR A 113 5.03 -4.32 -17.93
N SER A 114 5.00 -5.65 -17.82
CA SER A 114 4.80 -6.35 -16.54
C SER A 114 5.77 -5.88 -15.44
N ARG A 115 7.03 -5.60 -15.79
CA ARG A 115 8.01 -5.08 -14.83
C ARG A 115 7.64 -3.69 -14.30
N ARG A 116 7.16 -2.78 -15.17
CA ARG A 116 6.74 -1.43 -14.78
C ARG A 116 5.46 -1.47 -13.96
N TRP A 117 4.52 -2.35 -14.29
CA TRP A 117 3.33 -2.60 -13.48
C TRP A 117 3.70 -3.13 -12.10
N ALA A 118 4.63 -4.08 -12.00
CA ALA A 118 5.08 -4.62 -10.71
C ALA A 118 5.77 -3.56 -9.85
N LEU A 119 6.66 -2.74 -10.43
CA LEU A 119 7.29 -1.63 -9.71
C LEU A 119 6.28 -0.56 -9.27
N LEU A 120 5.28 -0.27 -10.10
CA LEU A 120 4.19 0.65 -9.73
C LEU A 120 3.37 0.07 -8.58
N ALA A 121 2.98 -1.21 -8.66
CA ALA A 121 2.23 -1.89 -7.61
C ALA A 121 2.99 -1.95 -6.28
N LEU A 122 4.33 -2.12 -6.32
CA LEU A 122 5.17 -2.12 -5.12
C LEU A 122 5.03 -0.82 -4.31
N GLY A 123 5.08 0.33 -4.95
CA GLY A 123 4.91 1.59 -4.24
C GLY A 123 3.46 1.93 -3.92
N LEU A 124 2.53 1.58 -4.81
CA LEU A 124 1.11 1.77 -4.55
C LEU A 124 0.57 0.87 -3.42
N SER A 125 1.34 -0.16 -3.01
CA SER A 125 0.96 -0.97 -1.84
C SER A 125 0.95 -0.20 -0.51
N GLN A 126 1.52 1.02 -0.49
CA GLN A 126 1.52 1.90 0.69
C GLN A 126 0.28 2.81 0.77
N ILE A 127 -0.56 2.82 -0.26
CA ILE A 127 -1.85 3.51 -0.26
C ILE A 127 -2.99 2.49 -0.30
N SER A 128 -4.24 2.98 -0.16
CA SER A 128 -5.41 2.10 -0.20
C SER A 128 -5.53 1.36 -1.54
N ALA A 129 -6.07 0.14 -1.51
CA ALA A 129 -6.35 -0.65 -2.71
C ALA A 129 -7.24 0.10 -3.73
N LEU A 130 -8.16 0.94 -3.23
CA LEU A 130 -8.99 1.80 -4.06
C LEU A 130 -8.12 2.83 -4.80
N GLY A 131 -7.21 3.52 -4.10
CA GLY A 131 -6.28 4.47 -4.71
C GLY A 131 -5.40 3.81 -5.78
N ALA A 132 -4.84 2.64 -5.48
CA ALA A 132 -4.06 1.86 -6.44
C ALA A 132 -4.88 1.49 -7.69
N SER A 133 -6.16 1.12 -7.51
CA SER A 133 -7.08 0.79 -8.60
C SER A 133 -7.42 2.00 -9.47
N ILE A 134 -7.58 3.19 -8.87
CA ILE A 134 -7.80 4.45 -9.60
C ILE A 134 -6.59 4.76 -10.48
N VAL A 135 -5.37 4.63 -9.97
CA VAL A 135 -4.14 4.84 -10.74
C VAL A 135 -4.03 3.83 -11.89
N ALA A 136 -4.22 2.54 -11.62
CA ALA A 136 -4.18 1.51 -12.67
C ALA A 136 -5.27 1.74 -13.73
N GLY A 137 -6.49 2.07 -13.30
CA GLY A 137 -7.62 2.37 -14.16
C GLY A 137 -7.36 3.55 -15.10
N PHE A 138 -6.69 4.61 -14.64
CA PHE A 138 -6.30 5.74 -15.48
C PHE A 138 -5.41 5.33 -16.65
N PHE A 139 -4.35 4.56 -16.38
CA PHE A 139 -3.47 4.08 -17.45
C PHE A 139 -4.20 3.18 -18.45
N LEU A 140 -5.08 2.31 -17.97
CA LEU A 140 -5.88 1.44 -18.83
C LEU A 140 -6.91 2.22 -19.67
N ALA A 141 -7.58 3.20 -19.05
CA ALA A 141 -8.55 4.06 -19.73
C ALA A 141 -7.89 4.87 -20.86
N LEU A 142 -6.69 5.40 -20.60
CA LEU A 142 -5.93 6.15 -21.60
C LEU A 142 -5.49 5.25 -22.75
N ALA A 143 -5.01 4.03 -22.48
CA ALA A 143 -4.65 3.04 -23.50
C ALA A 143 -5.87 2.55 -24.30
N TRP A 144 -7.03 2.39 -23.64
CA TRP A 144 -8.29 2.04 -24.32
C TRP A 144 -8.75 3.14 -25.26
N ARG A 145 -8.64 4.41 -24.84
CA ARG A 145 -8.98 5.56 -25.66
C ARG A 145 -8.16 5.63 -26.94
N GLN A 146 -6.84 5.40 -26.87
CA GLN A 146 -5.98 5.39 -28.07
C GLN A 146 -6.47 4.43 -29.17
N ARG A 147 -7.15 3.35 -28.80
CA ARG A 147 -7.58 2.30 -29.72
C ARG A 147 -8.97 2.50 -30.28
N ARG A 148 -9.80 3.34 -29.65
CA ARG A 148 -11.21 3.51 -30.02
C ARG A 148 -11.51 4.97 -30.29
N PRO A 149 -11.55 5.40 -31.58
CA PRO A 149 -11.96 6.75 -31.93
C PRO A 149 -13.44 6.96 -31.57
N ILE A 150 -13.73 7.98 -30.78
CA ILE A 150 -15.09 8.36 -30.38
C ILE A 150 -15.62 9.32 -31.45
N LYS A 151 -16.73 8.93 -32.10
CA LYS A 151 -17.33 9.67 -33.21
C LYS A 151 -18.24 10.84 -32.79
N ARG A 152 -18.72 10.84 -31.50
CA ARG A 152 -19.66 11.88 -31.03
C ARG A 152 -18.88 12.99 -30.32
N ALA A 153 -18.96 14.22 -30.85
CA ALA A 153 -18.20 15.38 -30.33
C ALA A 153 -18.45 15.64 -28.81
N ILE A 154 -19.71 15.65 -28.37
CA ILE A 154 -20.04 15.90 -26.96
C ILE A 154 -19.48 14.80 -26.03
N ALA A 155 -19.58 13.54 -26.44
CA ALA A 155 -19.03 12.42 -25.67
C ALA A 155 -17.50 12.45 -25.64
N PHE A 156 -16.87 12.91 -26.70
CA PHE A 156 -15.43 13.11 -26.82
C PHE A 156 -14.95 14.19 -25.84
N ASP A 157 -15.57 15.39 -25.86
CA ASP A 157 -15.18 16.50 -25.01
C ASP A 157 -15.44 16.19 -23.51
N ALA A 158 -16.56 15.55 -23.18
CA ALA A 158 -16.85 15.08 -21.81
C ALA A 158 -15.82 14.07 -21.31
N LEU A 159 -15.40 13.11 -22.16
CA LEU A 159 -14.35 12.16 -21.82
C LEU A 159 -12.99 12.86 -21.62
N GLN A 160 -12.68 13.89 -22.44
CA GLN A 160 -11.45 14.67 -22.30
C GLN A 160 -11.38 15.33 -20.91
N VAL A 161 -12.45 16.05 -20.52
CA VAL A 161 -12.53 16.68 -19.19
C VAL A 161 -12.41 15.62 -18.09
N GLY A 162 -13.11 14.50 -18.21
CA GLY A 162 -13.03 13.39 -17.27
C GLY A 162 -11.61 12.83 -17.13
N LEU A 163 -10.88 12.65 -18.24
CA LEU A 163 -9.50 12.18 -18.24
C LEU A 163 -8.52 13.19 -17.60
N VAL A 164 -8.74 14.49 -17.78
CA VAL A 164 -7.93 15.53 -17.12
C VAL A 164 -8.13 15.47 -15.60
N ILE A 165 -9.38 15.42 -15.14
CA ILE A 165 -9.69 15.29 -13.72
C ILE A 165 -9.08 14.00 -13.16
N TRP A 166 -9.21 12.88 -13.88
CA TRP A 166 -8.64 11.59 -13.46
C TRP A 166 -7.11 11.62 -13.42
N ALA A 167 -6.47 12.32 -14.38
CA ALA A 167 -5.02 12.54 -14.37
C ALA A 167 -4.55 13.30 -13.11
N LEU A 168 -5.27 14.35 -12.71
CA LEU A 168 -4.98 15.12 -11.49
C LEU A 168 -5.13 14.27 -10.24
N VAL A 169 -6.21 13.47 -10.15
CA VAL A 169 -6.41 12.53 -9.03
C VAL A 169 -5.29 11.48 -9.00
N THR A 170 -4.91 10.94 -10.16
CA THR A 170 -3.81 9.97 -10.28
C THR A 170 -2.48 10.58 -9.84
N ALA A 171 -2.18 11.80 -10.24
CA ALA A 171 -0.97 12.52 -9.82
C ALA A 171 -0.94 12.76 -8.31
N SER A 172 -2.08 13.15 -7.72
CA SER A 172 -2.21 13.32 -6.27
C SER A 172 -2.00 12.02 -5.50
N LEU A 173 -2.55 10.89 -6.00
CA LEU A 173 -2.36 9.57 -5.38
C LEU A 173 -0.90 9.08 -5.49
N LEU A 174 -0.23 9.33 -6.61
CA LEU A 174 1.19 9.02 -6.76
C LEU A 174 2.06 9.88 -5.83
N TYR A 175 1.73 11.16 -5.67
CA TYR A 175 2.38 12.04 -4.70
C TYR A 175 2.17 11.52 -3.27
N GLN A 176 0.94 11.18 -2.91
CA GLN A 176 0.61 10.59 -1.61
C GLN A 176 1.40 9.30 -1.34
N ALA A 177 1.57 8.43 -2.34
CA ALA A 177 2.36 7.21 -2.19
C ALA A 177 3.84 7.51 -1.89
N ILE A 178 4.43 8.56 -2.50
CA ILE A 178 5.79 9.01 -2.20
C ILE A 178 5.85 9.58 -0.79
N GLU A 179 4.94 10.48 -0.44
CA GLU A 179 4.90 11.12 0.88
C GLU A 179 4.74 10.08 1.99
N THR A 180 3.76 9.19 1.86
CA THR A 180 3.51 8.12 2.84
C THR A 180 4.73 7.20 2.96
N GLY A 181 5.32 6.82 1.84
CA GLY A 181 6.46 5.91 1.84
C GLY A 181 7.76 6.50 2.41
N LEU A 182 8.00 7.80 2.26
CA LEU A 182 9.24 8.44 2.74
C LEU A 182 9.12 9.01 4.15
N LEU A 183 7.96 9.60 4.50
CA LEU A 183 7.80 10.36 5.75
C LEU A 183 7.16 9.54 6.86
N PHE A 184 6.25 8.63 6.52
CA PHE A 184 5.50 7.86 7.51
C PHE A 184 6.10 6.46 7.73
N HIS A 185 5.52 5.73 8.67
CA HIS A 185 5.83 4.33 8.90
C HIS A 185 5.06 3.47 7.90
N PRO A 186 5.67 2.41 7.36
CA PRO A 186 4.96 1.47 6.49
C PRO A 186 3.82 0.80 7.25
N ASP A 187 2.64 0.83 6.66
CA ASP A 187 1.51 0.07 7.20
C ASP A 187 1.66 -1.40 6.81
N MET A 188 2.05 -2.21 7.79
CA MET A 188 2.22 -3.65 7.62
C MET A 188 0.90 -4.43 7.77
N GLN A 189 -0.23 -3.72 7.95
CA GLN A 189 -1.57 -4.30 8.10
C GLN A 189 -1.57 -5.38 9.18
N VAL A 190 -1.02 -5.05 10.35
CA VAL A 190 -0.97 -5.97 11.49
C VAL A 190 -2.37 -6.16 12.04
N ALA A 191 -2.82 -7.41 12.10
CA ALA A 191 -4.14 -7.78 12.60
C ALA A 191 -4.03 -8.88 13.66
N GLY A 192 -4.98 -8.89 14.59
CA GLY A 192 -5.11 -9.89 15.66
C GLY A 192 -4.90 -9.28 17.04
N ASN A 193 -5.75 -9.65 17.99
CA ASN A 193 -5.71 -9.30 19.41
C ASN A 193 -5.57 -7.79 19.72
N GLY A 194 -6.06 -6.90 18.83
CA GLY A 194 -5.89 -5.45 18.98
C GLY A 194 -4.45 -4.97 18.78
N SER A 195 -3.65 -5.71 18.06
CA SER A 195 -2.26 -5.35 17.72
C SER A 195 -2.19 -4.25 16.66
N SER A 196 -1.05 -3.55 16.66
CA SER A 196 -0.70 -2.52 15.69
C SER A 196 0.75 -2.71 15.20
N ASN A 197 1.22 -1.86 14.29
CA ASN A 197 2.60 -1.90 13.80
C ASN A 197 3.67 -1.68 14.90
N THR A 198 3.27 -1.08 16.03
CA THR A 198 4.18 -0.74 17.14
C THR A 198 3.87 -1.49 18.44
N GLU A 199 2.68 -2.06 18.56
CA GLU A 199 2.26 -2.81 19.74
C GLU A 199 1.69 -4.15 19.31
N LEU A 200 2.36 -5.22 19.68
CA LEU A 200 1.99 -6.59 19.34
C LEU A 200 1.47 -7.30 20.59
N ARG A 201 0.32 -7.98 20.47
CA ARG A 201 -0.37 -8.64 21.57
C ARG A 201 -0.64 -10.09 21.25
N TRP A 202 -0.20 -11.00 22.15
CA TRP A 202 -0.51 -12.42 22.12
C TRP A 202 -1.38 -12.76 23.32
N TYR A 203 -2.47 -13.43 23.07
CA TYR A 203 -3.38 -13.87 24.10
C TYR A 203 -3.46 -15.40 24.15
N MET A 204 -3.50 -15.96 25.36
CA MET A 204 -3.61 -17.39 25.58
C MET A 204 -4.53 -17.66 26.77
N ASP A 205 -5.52 -18.50 26.55
CA ASP A 205 -6.46 -18.90 27.60
C ASP A 205 -5.75 -19.68 28.72
N ARG A 206 -4.79 -20.54 28.34
CA ARG A 206 -4.02 -21.37 29.27
C ARG A 206 -2.55 -21.43 28.85
N VAL A 207 -1.68 -21.32 29.82
CA VAL A 207 -0.25 -21.49 29.66
C VAL A 207 0.19 -22.54 30.67
N SER A 208 1.06 -23.44 30.22
CA SER A 208 1.72 -24.38 31.12
C SER A 208 2.70 -23.64 32.05
N GLU A 209 3.73 -24.26 32.47
CA GLU A 209 4.71 -23.65 33.38
C GLU A 209 5.60 -22.58 32.76
N MET A 210 5.56 -22.40 31.44
CA MET A 210 6.45 -21.51 30.71
C MET A 210 5.68 -20.67 29.68
N THR A 211 6.00 -19.38 29.62
CA THR A 211 5.44 -18.50 28.57
C THR A 211 5.86 -18.95 27.16
N PRO A 212 4.99 -18.85 26.16
CA PRO A 212 5.31 -19.27 24.81
C PRO A 212 6.43 -18.44 24.19
N ALA A 213 7.03 -18.99 23.12
CA ALA A 213 8.01 -18.27 22.33
C ALA A 213 7.29 -17.32 21.40
N ALA A 214 7.34 -16.04 21.66
CA ALA A 214 6.90 -14.98 20.79
C ALA A 214 8.12 -14.19 20.30
N GLY A 215 8.12 -13.79 19.04
CA GLY A 215 9.26 -13.07 18.47
C GLY A 215 8.88 -12.29 17.22
N VAL A 216 9.79 -11.42 16.82
CA VAL A 216 9.59 -10.55 15.65
C VAL A 216 10.84 -10.48 14.79
N LEU A 217 10.65 -10.41 13.50
CA LEU A 217 11.67 -10.04 12.56
C LEU A 217 11.45 -8.57 12.15
N SER A 218 12.41 -7.71 12.43
CA SER A 218 12.30 -6.28 12.15
C SER A 218 13.61 -5.70 11.68
N LEU A 219 13.56 -4.72 10.78
CA LEU A 219 14.71 -3.97 10.29
C LEU A 219 14.69 -2.54 10.83
N PRO A 220 15.83 -1.84 10.84
CA PRO A 220 15.84 -0.40 11.06
C PRO A 220 15.00 0.31 9.99
N LEU A 221 14.22 1.31 10.37
CA LEU A 221 13.29 2.03 9.48
C LEU A 221 14.00 2.72 8.30
N TRP A 222 15.27 3.10 8.47
CA TRP A 222 16.04 3.73 7.39
C TRP A 222 16.20 2.82 6.16
N VAL A 223 16.24 1.47 6.35
CA VAL A 223 16.31 0.50 5.23
C VAL A 223 15.08 0.64 4.34
N TYR A 224 13.90 0.71 4.96
CA TYR A 224 12.64 0.96 4.24
C TYR A 224 12.66 2.32 3.52
N ARG A 225 13.11 3.39 4.19
CA ARG A 225 13.18 4.73 3.59
C ARG A 225 14.11 4.79 2.38
N VAL A 226 15.25 4.11 2.43
CA VAL A 226 16.17 4.00 1.28
C VAL A 226 15.50 3.25 0.13
N ALA A 227 14.82 2.14 0.40
CA ALA A 227 14.09 1.40 -0.62
C ALA A 227 13.00 2.26 -1.27
N MET A 228 12.24 3.03 -0.47
CA MET A 228 11.23 3.96 -0.97
C MET A 228 11.82 5.15 -1.73
N LEU A 229 12.98 5.65 -1.34
CA LEU A 229 13.68 6.69 -2.09
C LEU A 229 14.10 6.20 -3.48
N VAL A 230 14.67 5.01 -3.56
CA VAL A 230 15.04 4.38 -4.85
C VAL A 230 13.80 4.20 -5.73
N TRP A 231 12.69 3.74 -5.14
CA TRP A 231 11.42 3.62 -5.85
C TRP A 231 10.89 4.98 -6.31
N ALA A 232 10.92 6.01 -5.48
CA ALA A 232 10.47 7.37 -5.84
C ALA A 232 11.29 7.97 -6.98
N LEU A 233 12.61 7.78 -7.00
CA LEU A 233 13.48 8.20 -8.11
C LEU A 233 13.15 7.45 -9.41
N TRP A 234 12.90 6.15 -9.31
CA TRP A 234 12.42 5.37 -10.45
C TRP A 234 11.07 5.89 -10.95
N LEU A 235 10.12 6.18 -10.05
CA LEU A 235 8.82 6.73 -10.41
C LEU A 235 8.97 8.08 -11.08
N ALA A 236 9.75 9.01 -10.53
CA ALA A 236 10.00 10.33 -11.11
C ALA A 236 10.55 10.21 -12.55
N SER A 237 11.56 9.36 -12.76
CA SER A 237 12.13 9.10 -14.09
C SER A 237 11.11 8.47 -15.06
N SER A 238 10.18 7.69 -14.55
CA SER A 238 9.13 7.04 -15.33
C SER A 238 8.00 8.00 -15.66
N LEU A 239 7.63 8.89 -14.73
CA LEU A 239 6.59 9.92 -14.93
C LEU A 239 6.90 10.83 -16.13
N VAL A 240 8.16 11.22 -16.31
CA VAL A 240 8.56 12.04 -17.48
C VAL A 240 8.15 11.34 -18.79
N ARG A 241 8.43 10.05 -18.93
CA ARG A 241 8.07 9.26 -20.11
C ARG A 241 6.56 9.05 -20.22
N TRP A 242 5.88 8.83 -19.07
CA TRP A 242 4.44 8.59 -19.05
C TRP A 242 3.64 9.85 -19.35
N VAL A 243 4.10 11.03 -18.91
CA VAL A 243 3.48 12.31 -19.24
C VAL A 243 3.57 12.58 -20.74
N VAL A 244 4.75 12.36 -21.34
CA VAL A 244 4.92 12.52 -22.80
C VAL A 244 4.00 11.55 -23.55
N TRP A 245 3.96 10.29 -23.17
CA TRP A 245 3.06 9.29 -23.76
C TRP A 245 1.58 9.66 -23.55
N ALA A 246 1.21 10.06 -22.34
CA ALA A 246 -0.16 10.46 -22.02
C ALA A 246 -0.59 11.69 -22.82
N TRP A 247 0.30 12.67 -23.00
CA TRP A 247 0.05 13.84 -23.82
C TRP A 247 -0.17 13.46 -25.29
N GLN A 248 0.67 12.61 -25.84
CA GLN A 248 0.48 12.09 -27.21
C GLN A 248 -0.86 11.37 -27.34
N ALA A 249 -1.17 10.45 -26.41
CA ALA A 249 -2.44 9.74 -26.36
C ALA A 249 -3.65 10.69 -26.26
N PHE A 250 -3.51 11.79 -25.54
CA PHE A 250 -4.55 12.79 -25.35
C PHE A 250 -4.77 13.64 -26.61
N THR A 251 -3.73 13.97 -27.37
CA THR A 251 -3.77 14.89 -28.52
C THR A 251 -3.91 14.19 -29.86
N GLU A 252 -3.72 12.88 -29.96
CA GLU A 252 -3.67 12.10 -31.20
C GLU A 252 -4.92 12.23 -32.08
N THR A 253 -6.11 12.41 -31.49
CA THR A 253 -7.39 12.61 -32.20
C THR A 253 -7.88 14.07 -32.18
N GLY A 254 -7.00 15.02 -31.82
CA GLY A 254 -7.33 16.43 -31.59
C GLY A 254 -7.68 16.69 -30.13
N ALA A 255 -7.32 17.89 -29.62
CA ALA A 255 -7.59 18.26 -28.23
C ALA A 255 -9.08 18.52 -27.97
N TRP A 256 -9.79 19.08 -28.94
CA TRP A 256 -11.23 19.41 -28.92
C TRP A 256 -11.87 19.16 -30.26
N GLN A 257 -13.11 18.66 -30.27
CA GLN A 257 -13.90 18.60 -31.51
C GLN A 257 -14.84 19.81 -31.58
N PRO A 258 -14.79 20.61 -32.67
CA PRO A 258 -15.70 21.75 -32.81
C PRO A 258 -17.15 21.26 -32.84
N LEU A 259 -17.97 21.77 -31.91
CA LEU A 259 -19.41 21.54 -31.90
C LEU A 259 -20.00 22.14 -33.19
N ARG A 260 -20.29 21.31 -34.18
CA ARG A 260 -21.04 21.74 -35.38
C ARG A 260 -22.51 21.91 -35.00
N LEU A 261 -22.83 22.99 -34.29
CA LEU A 261 -24.20 23.34 -33.90
C LEU A 261 -25.06 23.77 -35.10
N PHE A 262 -24.42 24.18 -36.22
CA PHE A 262 -25.11 24.51 -37.46
C PHE A 262 -24.51 23.73 -38.63
N ARG A 263 -25.26 22.81 -39.16
CA ARG A 263 -25.01 22.21 -40.47
C ARG A 263 -25.37 23.27 -41.48
N SER A 264 -24.40 24.09 -41.94
CA SER A 264 -24.59 24.93 -43.11
C SER A 264 -25.04 24.04 -44.27
N LYS A 265 -26.32 24.13 -44.65
CA LYS A 265 -26.78 23.60 -45.93
C LYS A 265 -26.07 24.42 -46.99
N THR A 266 -25.01 23.92 -47.56
CA THR A 266 -24.47 24.44 -48.81
C THR A 266 -25.60 24.30 -49.81
N PRO A 267 -26.09 25.40 -50.42
CA PRO A 267 -27.08 25.30 -51.47
C PRO A 267 -26.50 24.43 -52.60
N PRO A 268 -27.31 23.60 -53.29
CA PRO A 268 -26.85 22.81 -54.40
C PRO A 268 -26.21 23.75 -55.48
N PRO A 269 -25.17 23.31 -56.18
CA PRO A 269 -24.57 24.09 -57.20
C PRO A 269 -25.68 24.49 -58.22
N ALA A 270 -25.72 25.77 -58.59
CA ALA A 270 -26.64 26.25 -59.59
C ALA A 270 -26.39 25.47 -60.89
N ASP A 271 -27.48 24.97 -61.51
CA ASP A 271 -27.40 24.30 -62.80
C ASP A 271 -26.65 25.20 -63.82
N PRO A 272 -25.77 24.62 -64.61
CA PRO A 272 -25.09 25.41 -65.66
C PRO A 272 -26.13 26.03 -66.65
N PRO A 273 -25.93 27.28 -67.08
CA PRO A 273 -26.85 27.95 -68.01
C PRO A 273 -27.01 27.10 -69.27
N ALA A 274 -28.28 26.88 -69.67
CA ALA A 274 -28.62 26.13 -70.85
C ALA A 274 -27.91 26.76 -72.10
N SER A 275 -27.17 25.93 -72.83
CA SER A 275 -26.51 26.34 -74.09
C SER A 275 -27.53 26.86 -75.06
N PRO A 276 -27.29 28.00 -75.75
CA PRO A 276 -28.19 28.50 -76.75
C PRO A 276 -28.33 27.51 -77.93
N THR A 277 -29.58 27.12 -78.19
CA THR A 277 -29.96 26.31 -79.33
C THR A 277 -29.50 27.04 -80.63
N GLN A 278 -28.54 26.46 -81.37
CA GLN A 278 -28.22 26.91 -82.75
C GLN A 278 -29.44 26.64 -83.59
N ALA A 279 -30.09 27.72 -84.00
CA ALA A 279 -31.07 27.71 -85.05
C ALA A 279 -30.37 27.32 -86.35
N GLY A 280 -30.85 26.27 -86.95
CA GLY A 280 -30.34 25.81 -88.25
C GLY A 280 -30.65 26.78 -89.30
N ASP A 281 -29.65 27.11 -90.11
CA ASP A 281 -29.84 27.66 -91.42
C ASP A 281 -30.15 26.54 -92.42
N ALA A 282 -31.39 26.56 -92.87
CA ALA A 282 -31.79 25.94 -94.14
C ALA A 282 -31.56 26.93 -95.21
N GLN A 283 -30.67 26.64 -96.17
CA GLN A 283 -30.86 27.07 -97.53
C GLN A 283 -29.90 26.39 -98.52
N THR A 284 -30.54 25.75 -99.54
CA THR A 284 -30.21 25.33 -100.92
C THR A 284 -29.25 24.19 -101.14
#